data_803a5243b3513ac876cdd643e0b42d18
#
_entry.id   803a5243b3513ac876cdd643e0b42d18
#
_cell.length_a   1.000
_cell.length_b   1.000
_cell.length_c   1.000
_cell.angle_alpha   90.00
_cell.angle_beta   90.00
_cell.angle_gamma   90.00
#
_symmetry.space_group_name_H-M   'P 1'
#
loop_
_entity.id
_entity.type
_entity.pdbx_description
1 polymer ?
#
loop_
_entity_poly.entity_id
_entity_poly.type
_entity_poly.pdbx_seq_one_letter_code
_entity_poly.pdbx_strand_id
1 'polypeptide(L)'
;YEDCSCRMLSDVYSPSAELVPQFEVMDYENLLLRNAAKAKVSARKQIGGDKAKLLQICHVYGDVDIDDVVVGENGAEITGVVKCCVLYIATGDDPMSSVEVEIQFSYTADTVPLAQEDSVRIHPCIDQLTASLLNSEEIEIKAQINLNISVFAKGESQAMTDLQILPIDEAKKAAQPGI
;
A
#
# COMPACT_ATOMS: atom_id res chain seq x y z
N TYR A 1 -4.65 7.03 14.53
CA TYR A 1 -4.04 7.95 13.55
C TYR A 1 -4.19 9.36 14.09
N GLU A 2 -3.06 10.02 14.34
CA GLU A 2 -3.08 11.46 14.59
C GLU A 2 -3.19 12.15 13.22
N ASP A 3 -4.21 13.01 13.08
CA ASP A 3 -4.30 13.94 11.97
C ASP A 3 -3.13 14.93 12.08
N CYS A 4 -2.07 14.67 11.33
CA CYS A 4 -0.97 15.63 11.20
C CYS A 4 -1.42 16.77 10.30
N SER A 5 -1.87 17.87 10.88
CA SER A 5 -2.05 19.12 10.15
C SER A 5 -0.73 19.88 10.10
N CYS A 6 -0.19 20.08 8.90
CA CYS A 6 0.95 20.97 8.68
C CYS A 6 0.43 22.39 8.43
N ARG A 7 0.93 23.37 9.18
CA ARG A 7 0.65 24.80 8.94
C ARG A 7 1.91 25.42 8.37
N MET A 8 1.78 26.02 7.19
CA MET A 8 2.87 26.75 6.55
C MET A 8 2.63 28.25 6.72
N LEU A 9 3.73 29.00 6.96
CA LEU A 9 3.65 30.45 6.97
C LEU A 9 3.46 30.95 5.54
N SER A 10 2.42 31.76 5.33
CA SER A 10 2.09 32.34 4.04
C SER A 10 2.48 33.81 3.92
N ASP A 11 2.70 34.49 5.05
CA ASP A 11 3.04 35.90 5.09
C ASP A 11 3.76 36.27 6.38
N VAL A 12 4.59 37.30 6.34
CA VAL A 12 5.32 37.87 7.46
C VAL A 12 5.30 39.39 7.39
N TYR A 13 5.19 40.04 8.54
CA TYR A 13 5.17 41.47 8.64
C TYR A 13 6.06 41.97 9.76
N SER A 14 6.78 43.09 9.53
CA SER A 14 7.49 43.82 10.57
C SER A 14 7.28 45.33 10.41
N PRO A 15 7.01 46.07 11.50
CA PRO A 15 6.89 47.52 11.44
C PRO A 15 8.23 48.24 11.34
N SER A 16 9.35 47.56 11.59
CA SER A 16 10.68 48.14 11.73
C SER A 16 11.70 47.67 10.70
N ALA A 17 11.31 46.74 9.83
CA ALA A 17 12.20 46.18 8.81
C ALA A 17 11.39 45.79 7.58
N GLU A 18 12.02 45.89 6.40
CA GLU A 18 11.50 45.29 5.19
C GLU A 18 11.85 43.82 5.20
N LEU A 19 10.83 42.98 5.00
CA LEU A 19 10.97 41.53 5.00
C LEU A 19 10.80 41.01 3.59
N VAL A 20 11.77 40.23 3.11
CA VAL A 20 11.74 39.58 1.81
C VAL A 20 11.70 38.06 2.02
N PRO A 21 10.51 37.45 2.00
CA PRO A 21 10.38 36.01 2.13
C PRO A 21 10.82 35.29 0.86
N GLN A 22 11.50 34.16 1.05
CA GLN A 22 11.83 33.21 -0.02
C GLN A 22 10.94 31.99 0.12
N PHE A 23 10.37 31.55 -1.00
CA PHE A 23 9.47 30.41 -1.04
C PHE A 23 10.04 29.34 -1.96
N GLU A 24 9.88 28.09 -1.55
CA GLU A 24 10.15 26.92 -2.37
C GLU A 24 8.88 26.10 -2.53
N VAL A 25 8.75 25.45 -3.68
CA VAL A 25 7.66 24.50 -3.94
C VAL A 25 8.01 23.20 -3.24
N MET A 26 7.09 22.72 -2.40
CA MET A 26 7.19 21.43 -1.72
C MET A 26 6.08 20.51 -2.21
N ASP A 27 6.49 19.32 -2.63
CA ASP A 27 5.56 18.25 -2.96
C ASP A 27 5.10 17.56 -1.68
N TYR A 28 3.83 17.22 -1.63
CA TYR A 28 3.27 16.45 -0.53
C TYR A 28 2.24 15.42 -1.04
N GLU A 29 1.96 14.42 -0.21
CA GLU A 29 0.93 13.43 -0.48
C GLU A 29 -0.19 13.54 0.57
N ASN A 30 -1.42 13.68 0.09
CA ASN A 30 -2.62 13.62 0.93
C ASN A 30 -3.25 12.24 0.86
N LEU A 31 -3.51 11.64 2.00
CA LEU A 31 -4.30 10.41 2.07
C LEU A 31 -5.77 10.74 1.75
N LEU A 32 -6.24 10.28 0.58
CA LEU A 32 -7.64 10.45 0.15
C LEU A 32 -8.56 9.38 0.71
N LEU A 33 -8.08 8.12 0.66
CA LEU A 33 -8.87 6.96 1.05
C LEU A 33 -7.97 5.92 1.70
N ARG A 34 -8.49 5.31 2.75
CA ARG A 34 -7.96 4.07 3.30
C ARG A 34 -9.07 3.06 3.41
N ASN A 35 -8.90 1.91 2.79
CA ASN A 35 -9.87 0.83 2.78
C ASN A 35 -9.17 -0.51 3.09
N ALA A 36 -9.94 -1.45 3.65
CA ALA A 36 -9.50 -2.81 3.88
C ALA A 36 -10.47 -3.76 3.20
N ALA A 37 -9.95 -4.58 2.31
CA ALA A 37 -10.72 -5.56 1.58
C ALA A 37 -10.25 -6.98 1.89
N LYS A 38 -11.12 -7.97 1.66
CA LYS A 38 -10.81 -9.38 1.84
C LYS A 38 -11.06 -10.14 0.54
N ALA A 39 -10.01 -10.74 0.01
CA ALA A 39 -10.10 -11.67 -1.11
C ALA A 39 -9.99 -13.11 -0.61
N LYS A 40 -10.79 -14.01 -1.18
CA LYS A 40 -10.73 -15.45 -0.91
C LYS A 40 -10.33 -16.16 -2.17
N VAL A 41 -9.31 -17.01 -2.06
CA VAL A 41 -8.80 -17.79 -3.18
C VAL A 41 -8.66 -19.25 -2.78
N SER A 42 -8.78 -20.13 -3.75
CA SER A 42 -8.57 -21.55 -3.55
C SER A 42 -7.96 -22.18 -4.78
N ALA A 43 -7.12 -23.18 -4.57
CA ALA A 43 -6.59 -24.02 -5.63
C ALA A 43 -6.58 -25.49 -5.20
N ARG A 44 -6.65 -26.36 -6.20
CA ARG A 44 -6.46 -27.79 -6.04
C ARG A 44 -5.16 -28.20 -6.69
N LYS A 45 -4.41 -29.02 -6.00
CA LYS A 45 -3.14 -29.55 -6.48
C LYS A 45 -3.12 -31.04 -6.38
N GLN A 46 -2.89 -31.70 -7.48
CA GLN A 46 -2.62 -33.11 -7.50
C GLN A 46 -1.17 -33.33 -7.06
N ILE A 47 -0.99 -34.13 -6.03
CA ILE A 47 0.29 -34.52 -5.45
C ILE A 47 0.31 -36.04 -5.46
N GLY A 48 0.96 -36.62 -6.34
CA GLY A 48 1.04 -38.08 -6.34
C GLY A 48 1.29 -38.59 -7.74
N GLY A 49 2.33 -39.38 -7.84
CA GLY A 49 2.52 -40.29 -8.95
C GLY A 49 2.02 -41.67 -8.54
N ASP A 50 2.10 -42.62 -9.41
CA ASP A 50 1.54 -43.99 -9.35
C ASP A 50 1.83 -44.78 -8.06
N LYS A 51 2.58 -44.27 -7.07
CA LYS A 51 3.03 -45.05 -5.90
C LYS A 51 2.89 -44.39 -4.54
N ALA A 52 2.80 -43.07 -4.44
CA ALA A 52 2.75 -42.38 -3.16
C ALA A 52 1.35 -41.86 -2.86
N LYS A 53 0.73 -42.33 -1.76
CA LYS A 53 -0.58 -41.87 -1.29
C LYS A 53 -0.40 -40.89 -0.16
N LEU A 54 -1.07 -39.73 -0.24
CA LEU A 54 -1.12 -38.74 0.83
C LEU A 54 -1.80 -39.32 2.05
N LEU A 55 -1.18 -39.16 3.21
CA LEU A 55 -1.69 -39.62 4.49
C LEU A 55 -2.15 -38.45 5.35
N GLN A 56 -1.34 -37.38 5.43
CA GLN A 56 -1.58 -36.27 6.33
C GLN A 56 -0.91 -34.98 5.81
N ILE A 57 -1.57 -33.83 5.99
CA ILE A 57 -0.95 -32.52 5.89
C ILE A 57 -0.40 -32.15 7.26
N CYS A 58 0.87 -31.80 7.33
CA CYS A 58 1.54 -31.42 8.56
C CYS A 58 1.49 -29.93 8.80
N HIS A 59 1.78 -29.14 7.74
CA HIS A 59 1.85 -27.69 7.85
C HIS A 59 1.61 -27.03 6.50
N VAL A 60 1.11 -25.79 6.53
CA VAL A 60 1.04 -24.91 5.36
C VAL A 60 1.48 -23.51 5.77
N TYR A 61 2.32 -22.90 4.95
CA TYR A 61 2.74 -21.51 5.09
C TYR A 61 2.86 -20.87 3.73
N GLY A 62 2.87 -19.55 3.68
CA GLY A 62 2.98 -18.82 2.42
C GLY A 62 2.94 -17.33 2.60
N ASP A 63 3.19 -16.65 1.51
CA ASP A 63 3.16 -15.20 1.37
C ASP A 63 2.27 -14.79 0.19
N VAL A 64 1.93 -13.51 0.14
CA VAL A 64 1.14 -12.91 -0.91
C VAL A 64 1.89 -11.73 -1.50
N ASP A 65 2.05 -11.76 -2.83
CA ASP A 65 2.67 -10.68 -3.60
C ASP A 65 1.61 -10.03 -4.50
N ILE A 66 1.72 -8.72 -4.69
CA ILE A 66 0.94 -7.97 -5.67
C ILE A 66 1.78 -7.86 -6.95
N ASP A 67 1.21 -8.30 -8.06
CA ASP A 67 1.87 -8.25 -9.37
C ASP A 67 1.61 -6.92 -10.06
N ASP A 68 0.34 -6.45 -10.06
CA ASP A 68 -0.04 -5.22 -10.74
C ASP A 68 -1.27 -4.56 -10.10
N VAL A 69 -1.37 -3.24 -10.29
CA VAL A 69 -2.51 -2.41 -9.86
C VAL A 69 -2.91 -1.49 -11.00
N VAL A 70 -4.01 -1.80 -11.64
CA VAL A 70 -4.56 -1.00 -12.74
C VAL A 70 -5.66 -0.09 -12.20
N VAL A 71 -5.43 1.21 -12.27
CA VAL A 71 -6.40 2.23 -11.85
C VAL A 71 -7.37 2.52 -12.99
N GLY A 72 -8.67 2.32 -12.75
CA GLY A 72 -9.75 2.61 -13.68
C GLY A 72 -10.67 3.72 -13.19
N GLU A 73 -11.64 4.11 -14.01
CA GLU A 73 -12.61 5.18 -13.67
C GLU A 73 -13.48 4.86 -12.43
N ASN A 74 -13.72 3.57 -12.17
CA ASN A 74 -14.64 3.12 -11.11
C ASN A 74 -13.95 2.31 -10.02
N GLY A 75 -12.62 2.23 -10.01
CA GLY A 75 -11.90 1.44 -9.02
C GLY A 75 -10.50 1.04 -9.45
N ALA A 76 -9.84 0.27 -8.60
CA ALA A 76 -8.53 -0.29 -8.89
C ALA A 76 -8.65 -1.81 -9.02
N GLU A 77 -8.19 -2.35 -10.14
CA GLU A 77 -8.01 -3.79 -10.33
C GLU A 77 -6.65 -4.19 -9.79
N ILE A 78 -6.65 -5.11 -8.85
CA ILE A 78 -5.46 -5.59 -8.14
C ILE A 78 -5.26 -7.04 -8.55
N THR A 79 -4.12 -7.34 -9.13
CA THR A 79 -3.72 -8.71 -9.44
C THR A 79 -2.52 -9.12 -8.60
N GLY A 80 -2.45 -10.40 -8.27
CA GLY A 80 -1.35 -10.89 -7.44
C GLY A 80 -1.34 -12.41 -7.34
N VAL A 81 -0.39 -12.91 -6.59
CA VAL A 81 -0.16 -14.34 -6.40
C VAL A 81 0.03 -14.68 -4.94
N VAL A 82 -0.63 -15.74 -4.47
CA VAL A 82 -0.33 -16.39 -3.20
C VAL A 82 0.63 -17.53 -3.45
N LYS A 83 1.85 -17.43 -2.92
CA LYS A 83 2.85 -18.48 -2.94
C LYS A 83 2.78 -19.25 -1.65
N CYS A 84 2.49 -20.53 -1.70
CA CYS A 84 2.37 -21.35 -0.50
C CYS A 84 3.13 -22.66 -0.63
N CYS A 85 3.64 -23.12 0.49
CA CYS A 85 4.31 -24.40 0.62
C CYS A 85 3.52 -25.28 1.59
N VAL A 86 3.21 -26.48 1.17
CA VAL A 86 2.48 -27.47 1.95
C VAL A 86 3.42 -28.62 2.30
N LEU A 87 3.62 -28.86 3.59
CA LEU A 87 4.36 -30.00 4.13
C LEU A 87 3.38 -31.12 4.40
N TYR A 88 3.65 -32.32 3.88
CA TYR A 88 2.76 -33.46 4.00
C TYR A 88 3.52 -34.78 4.24
N ILE A 89 2.79 -35.77 4.72
CA ILE A 89 3.26 -37.16 4.82
C ILE A 89 2.56 -37.99 3.75
N ALA A 90 3.33 -38.79 3.05
CA ALA A 90 2.85 -39.74 2.05
C ALA A 90 3.41 -41.16 2.32
N THR A 91 2.86 -42.16 1.66
CA THR A 91 3.41 -43.52 1.68
C THR A 91 4.69 -43.57 0.80
N GLY A 92 5.69 -44.38 1.22
CA GLY A 92 6.92 -44.59 0.49
C GLY A 92 8.17 -44.52 1.37
N ASP A 93 9.34 -44.52 0.72
CA ASP A 93 10.64 -44.55 1.40
C ASP A 93 11.02 -43.21 2.02
N ASP A 94 10.53 -42.11 1.44
CA ASP A 94 10.66 -40.75 1.97
C ASP A 94 9.27 -40.17 2.30
N PRO A 95 8.77 -40.44 3.52
CA PRO A 95 7.38 -40.15 3.87
C PRO A 95 7.08 -38.66 4.02
N MET A 96 8.09 -37.81 4.32
CA MET A 96 7.90 -36.39 4.53
C MET A 96 8.38 -35.61 3.31
N SER A 97 7.45 -34.87 2.69
CA SER A 97 7.70 -34.10 1.49
C SER A 97 6.98 -32.77 1.52
N SER A 98 7.37 -31.85 0.65
CA SER A 98 6.71 -30.56 0.47
C SER A 98 6.36 -30.30 -0.99
N VAL A 99 5.35 -29.46 -1.21
CA VAL A 99 4.97 -28.99 -2.52
C VAL A 99 4.71 -27.48 -2.46
N GLU A 100 5.23 -26.78 -3.49
CA GLU A 100 4.96 -25.37 -3.70
C GLU A 100 3.78 -25.21 -4.65
N VAL A 101 2.90 -24.28 -4.32
CA VAL A 101 1.70 -23.96 -5.11
C VAL A 101 1.54 -22.45 -5.18
N GLU A 102 1.34 -21.97 -6.40
CA GLU A 102 1.03 -20.57 -6.69
C GLU A 102 -0.45 -20.44 -7.04
N ILE A 103 -1.13 -19.50 -6.40
CA ILE A 103 -2.55 -19.23 -6.62
C ILE A 103 -2.70 -17.79 -7.05
N GLN A 104 -2.98 -17.56 -8.32
CA GLN A 104 -3.25 -16.23 -8.84
C GLN A 104 -4.61 -15.73 -8.37
N PHE A 105 -4.71 -14.43 -8.14
CA PHE A 105 -5.95 -13.77 -7.81
C PHE A 105 -6.08 -12.42 -8.50
N SER A 106 -7.33 -12.01 -8.72
CA SER A 106 -7.70 -10.66 -9.10
C SER A 106 -8.78 -10.16 -8.15
N TYR A 107 -8.69 -8.91 -7.77
CA TYR A 107 -9.66 -8.24 -6.90
C TYR A 107 -9.90 -6.82 -7.40
N THR A 108 -11.17 -6.44 -7.55
CA THR A 108 -11.55 -5.07 -7.90
C THR A 108 -11.94 -4.33 -6.62
N ALA A 109 -11.19 -3.30 -6.29
CA ALA A 109 -11.46 -2.44 -5.16
C ALA A 109 -12.22 -1.20 -5.61
N ASP A 110 -13.35 -0.89 -4.94
CA ASP A 110 -14.01 0.39 -5.12
C ASP A 110 -13.12 1.50 -4.54
N THR A 111 -12.81 2.49 -5.35
CA THR A 111 -12.02 3.66 -4.95
C THR A 111 -12.81 4.94 -5.22
N VAL A 112 -12.36 6.05 -4.66
CA VAL A 112 -12.81 7.38 -5.10
C VAL A 112 -12.31 7.62 -6.53
N PRO A 113 -12.94 8.48 -7.31
CA PRO A 113 -12.40 8.88 -8.61
C PRO A 113 -10.95 9.36 -8.45
N LEU A 114 -10.06 8.74 -9.20
CA LEU A 114 -8.61 8.96 -9.11
C LEU A 114 -8.15 9.84 -10.28
N ALA A 115 -7.29 10.81 -9.97
CA ALA A 115 -6.55 11.53 -10.98
C ALA A 115 -5.36 10.68 -11.49
N GLN A 116 -4.84 11.01 -12.65
CA GLN A 116 -3.75 10.24 -13.28
C GLN A 116 -2.43 10.31 -12.45
N GLU A 117 -2.34 11.30 -11.56
CA GLU A 117 -1.16 11.53 -10.70
C GLU A 117 -1.29 10.89 -9.31
N ASP A 118 -2.47 10.39 -8.97
CA ASP A 118 -2.71 9.76 -7.68
C ASP A 118 -1.99 8.42 -7.58
N SER A 119 -1.55 8.07 -6.38
CA SER A 119 -0.87 6.81 -6.12
C SER A 119 -1.72 5.87 -5.26
N VAL A 120 -1.79 4.61 -5.67
CA VAL A 120 -2.45 3.55 -4.91
C VAL A 120 -1.37 2.67 -4.29
N ARG A 121 -1.40 2.52 -2.97
CA ARG A 121 -0.48 1.66 -2.22
C ARG A 121 -1.27 0.54 -1.57
N ILE A 122 -0.83 -0.69 -1.77
CA ILE A 122 -1.48 -1.89 -1.25
C ILE A 122 -0.51 -2.63 -0.35
N HIS A 123 -0.97 -2.94 0.86
CA HIS A 123 -0.26 -3.82 1.78
C HIS A 123 -1.07 -5.10 1.95
N PRO A 124 -0.72 -6.15 1.21
CA PRO A 124 -1.39 -7.43 1.34
C PRO A 124 -0.88 -8.18 2.57
N CYS A 125 -1.75 -9.00 3.18
CA CYS A 125 -1.34 -9.98 4.16
C CYS A 125 -2.27 -11.19 4.15
N ILE A 126 -1.75 -12.36 4.43
CA ILE A 126 -2.55 -13.56 4.59
C ILE A 126 -3.20 -13.55 5.99
N ASP A 127 -4.52 -13.56 6.04
CA ASP A 127 -5.32 -13.66 7.26
C ASP A 127 -5.49 -15.13 7.69
N GLN A 128 -5.80 -15.97 6.71
CA GLN A 128 -5.95 -17.42 6.91
C GLN A 128 -5.37 -18.17 5.72
N LEU A 129 -4.62 -19.22 6.01
CA LEU A 129 -4.12 -20.17 5.02
C LEU A 129 -4.35 -21.59 5.53
N THR A 130 -5.06 -22.38 4.76
CA THR A 130 -5.38 -23.77 5.12
C THR A 130 -5.15 -24.69 3.94
N ALA A 131 -4.71 -25.90 4.24
CA ALA A 131 -4.63 -26.98 3.28
C ALA A 131 -5.35 -28.20 3.84
N SER A 132 -6.11 -28.88 3.01
CA SER A 132 -6.86 -30.08 3.37
C SER A 132 -6.74 -31.17 2.32
N LEU A 133 -6.75 -32.41 2.73
CA LEU A 133 -6.81 -33.56 1.83
C LEU A 133 -8.23 -33.67 1.25
N LEU A 134 -8.34 -33.70 -0.08
CA LEU A 134 -9.58 -34.08 -0.76
C LEU A 134 -9.67 -35.61 -0.94
N ASN A 135 -8.53 -36.20 -1.27
CA ASN A 135 -8.38 -37.64 -1.39
C ASN A 135 -6.89 -38.03 -1.20
N SER A 136 -6.53 -39.27 -1.48
CA SER A 136 -5.15 -39.76 -1.32
C SER A 136 -4.12 -39.18 -2.30
N GLU A 137 -4.56 -38.36 -3.25
CA GLU A 137 -3.71 -37.83 -4.34
C GLU A 137 -3.87 -36.32 -4.56
N GLU A 138 -4.86 -35.72 -3.90
CA GLU A 138 -5.22 -34.32 -4.16
C GLU A 138 -5.42 -33.53 -2.86
N ILE A 139 -4.90 -32.33 -2.83
CA ILE A 139 -5.10 -31.34 -1.78
C ILE A 139 -5.88 -30.14 -2.27
N GLU A 140 -6.64 -29.54 -1.38
CA GLU A 140 -7.26 -28.22 -1.58
C GLU A 140 -6.60 -27.22 -0.64
N ILE A 141 -6.15 -26.09 -1.21
CA ILE A 141 -5.56 -24.98 -0.48
C ILE A 141 -6.54 -23.82 -0.54
N LYS A 142 -6.79 -23.18 0.59
CA LYS A 142 -7.62 -21.99 0.69
C LYS A 142 -6.86 -20.89 1.42
N ALA A 143 -6.83 -19.71 0.84
CA ALA A 143 -6.28 -18.52 1.45
C ALA A 143 -7.32 -17.41 1.53
N GLN A 144 -7.33 -16.69 2.64
CA GLN A 144 -8.01 -15.42 2.82
C GLN A 144 -6.95 -14.34 2.95
N ILE A 145 -7.01 -13.35 2.05
CA ILE A 145 -6.06 -12.27 1.92
C ILE A 145 -6.73 -10.99 2.39
N ASN A 146 -6.09 -10.25 3.29
CA ASN A 146 -6.46 -8.88 3.60
C ASN A 146 -5.65 -7.93 2.72
N LEU A 147 -6.33 -7.04 2.03
CA LEU A 147 -5.76 -5.99 1.17
C LEU A 147 -5.98 -4.65 1.86
N ASN A 148 -4.94 -4.08 2.46
CA ASN A 148 -5.00 -2.71 2.99
C ASN A 148 -4.63 -1.75 1.87
N ILE A 149 -5.63 -1.02 1.37
CA ILE A 149 -5.53 -0.14 0.22
C ILE A 149 -5.49 1.30 0.72
N SER A 150 -4.49 2.06 0.30
CA SER A 150 -4.35 3.48 0.60
C SER A 150 -4.17 4.25 -0.69
N VAL A 151 -4.94 5.31 -0.87
CA VAL A 151 -4.92 6.18 -2.03
C VAL A 151 -4.39 7.54 -1.60
N PHE A 152 -3.39 8.03 -2.30
CA PHE A 152 -2.76 9.32 -2.03
C PHE A 152 -2.86 10.23 -3.25
N ALA A 153 -3.35 11.46 -3.05
CA ALA A 153 -3.24 12.52 -4.02
C ALA A 153 -1.93 13.28 -3.88
N LYS A 154 -1.28 13.56 -4.99
CA LYS A 154 -0.15 14.48 -5.03
C LYS A 154 -0.65 15.91 -4.97
N GLY A 155 0.02 16.73 -4.20
CA GLY A 155 -0.23 18.17 -4.12
C GLY A 155 1.08 18.91 -4.04
N GLU A 156 1.04 20.16 -4.47
CA GLU A 156 2.15 21.11 -4.37
C GLU A 156 1.73 22.27 -3.47
N SER A 157 2.64 22.75 -2.65
CA SER A 157 2.43 23.93 -1.84
C SER A 157 3.71 24.75 -1.76
N GLN A 158 3.57 26.07 -1.62
CA GLN A 158 4.70 26.95 -1.38
C GLN A 158 4.96 27.05 0.11
N ALA A 159 6.16 26.73 0.53
CA ALA A 159 6.64 26.90 1.89
C ALA A 159 7.69 28.00 1.95
N MET A 160 7.60 28.86 2.95
CA MET A 160 8.65 29.84 3.22
C MET A 160 9.86 29.11 3.79
N THR A 161 11.00 29.19 3.08
CA THR A 161 12.25 28.51 3.47
C THR A 161 13.29 29.45 4.06
N ASP A 162 13.22 30.74 3.69
CA ASP A 162 14.14 31.75 4.22
C ASP A 162 13.47 33.12 4.29
N LEU A 163 14.05 34.03 5.07
CA LEU A 163 13.57 35.38 5.30
C LEU A 163 14.75 36.34 5.36
N GLN A 164 14.88 37.21 4.34
CA GLN A 164 15.84 38.29 4.38
C GLN A 164 15.24 39.51 5.10
N ILE A 165 15.98 40.04 6.07
CA ILE A 165 15.60 41.23 6.83
C ILE A 165 16.44 42.39 6.31
N LEU A 166 15.80 43.37 5.67
CA LEU A 166 16.45 44.56 5.16
C LEU A 166 16.17 45.74 6.12
N PRO A 167 17.17 46.50 6.53
CA PRO A 167 16.95 47.69 7.34
C PRO A 167 16.17 48.76 6.51
N ILE A 168 15.13 49.31 7.09
CA ILE A 168 14.41 50.41 6.47
C ILE A 168 15.29 51.65 6.57
N ASP A 169 15.65 52.26 5.42
CA ASP A 169 16.36 53.49 5.37
C ASP A 169 15.61 54.58 6.19
N GLU A 170 16.28 55.19 7.16
CA GLU A 170 15.69 56.26 8.00
C GLU A 170 15.12 57.43 7.20
N ALA A 171 15.61 57.61 5.98
CA ALA A 171 15.09 58.61 5.04
C ALA A 171 13.65 58.34 4.56
N LYS A 172 13.21 57.07 4.51
CA LYS A 172 11.81 56.71 4.22
C LYS A 172 10.86 56.90 5.41
N LYS A 173 11.39 56.85 6.63
CA LYS A 173 10.58 57.13 7.86
C LYS A 173 10.18 58.60 7.96
N ALA A 174 10.99 59.51 7.45
CA ALA A 174 10.71 60.98 7.48
C ALA A 174 9.67 61.43 6.44
N ALA A 175 9.29 60.57 5.52
CA ALA A 175 8.38 60.90 4.41
C ALA A 175 6.92 60.44 4.67
N GLN A 176 6.61 59.80 5.80
CA GLN A 176 5.21 59.54 6.18
C GLN A 176 4.60 60.80 6.81
N PRO A 177 3.62 61.45 6.16
CA PRO A 177 2.90 62.56 6.78
C PRO A 177 2.14 62.01 7.97
N GLY A 178 2.40 62.58 9.16
CA GLY A 178 1.64 62.30 10.33
C GLY A 178 0.16 62.58 10.10
N ILE A 179 -0.67 61.64 10.46
CA ILE A 179 -2.11 61.81 10.60
C ILE A 179 -2.39 62.36 11.96
#